data_67c06e80388e4703a26fb868d2c19999
#
_entry.id   67c06e80388e4703a26fb868d2c19999
#
_cell.length_a   1.000
_cell.length_b   1.000
_cell.length_c   1.000
_cell.angle_alpha   90.00
_cell.angle_beta   90.00
_cell.angle_gamma   90.00
#
_symmetry.space_group_name_H-M   'P 1'
#
loop_
_entity.id
_entity.type
_entity.pdbx_description
1 polymer ?
#
loop_
_entity_poly.entity_id
_entity_poly.type
_entity_poly.pdbx_seq_one_letter_code
_entity_poly.pdbx_strand_id
1 'polypeptide(L)'
;MGALIPIAMYGWIPVTLYLFVRFPTQRAVIISFILAWLFLPQSSFPIPILPPYTKITATCYGILIATIVYDTGRLTSFKPGWIDVPMIVYCLCPIVSQISNGGSPISPTFGQIITWGLPYFLGRLYLNSLDGLRQLAIGIFAGGLAYIPFTLIEGVKGPLLHQMVYGMSAVDDWSQAKRLGGWRPVVFMQHGLMVGVWMMTAALIGVWLWQTGALKKFQGRKIKPLVIVLTIAFFLCRSTGAYSLFGIGLIVLFSAKWFRTSLPLMFVIGYVVFYLYVAASGQFSSADVIGFINQVFGEERAGSLKFRFDNEEILGEKARQRFLFGWGDAGGNRVYDDYGKDISITDSLWIIAFGVNGAVGLASLFSSLLLPVVTFALFTYPARTWSNPKVAPAAAMGVALTLYAFDCLLNAMTNPIFAFIAGGISSVVLKAPESLKAKKTNSTTTKRSLVHQKLS
;
A
#
# COMPACT_ATOMS: atom_id res chain seq x y z
N MET A 1 -9.79 -17.19 22.77
CA MET A 1 -9.83 -15.80 22.25
C MET A 1 -10.14 -14.86 23.40
N GLY A 2 -9.39 -13.76 23.55
CA GLY A 2 -9.73 -12.74 24.55
C GLY A 2 -11.09 -12.10 24.26
N ALA A 3 -11.89 -11.89 25.30
CA ALA A 3 -13.26 -11.34 25.16
C ALA A 3 -13.30 -9.97 24.44
N LEU A 4 -12.21 -9.22 24.44
CA LEU A 4 -12.12 -7.91 23.77
C LEU A 4 -12.03 -7.99 22.24
N ILE A 5 -11.60 -9.14 21.68
CA ILE A 5 -11.45 -9.27 20.21
C ILE A 5 -12.80 -9.13 19.50
N PRO A 6 -13.86 -9.92 19.83
CA PRO A 6 -15.16 -9.75 19.20
C PRO A 6 -15.73 -8.34 19.41
N ILE A 7 -15.58 -7.79 20.62
CA ILE A 7 -16.06 -6.45 20.95
C ILE A 7 -15.40 -5.39 20.06
N ALA A 8 -14.07 -5.42 19.91
CA ALA A 8 -13.34 -4.50 19.08
C ALA A 8 -13.72 -4.65 17.59
N MET A 9 -13.82 -5.88 17.09
CA MET A 9 -14.07 -6.17 15.69
C MET A 9 -15.51 -5.82 15.26
N TYR A 10 -16.52 -6.28 15.99
CA TYR A 10 -17.91 -5.96 15.67
C TYR A 10 -18.30 -4.54 16.10
N GLY A 11 -17.74 -4.06 17.22
CA GLY A 11 -17.91 -2.68 17.70
C GLY A 11 -17.32 -1.63 16.75
N TRP A 12 -16.46 -2.03 15.80
CA TRP A 12 -15.90 -1.08 14.84
C TRP A 12 -16.94 -0.50 13.89
N ILE A 13 -17.99 -1.24 13.54
CA ILE A 13 -19.09 -0.75 12.69
C ILE A 13 -19.80 0.42 13.36
N PRO A 14 -20.35 0.31 14.59
CA PRO A 14 -20.97 1.46 15.26
C PRO A 14 -19.99 2.60 15.53
N VAL A 15 -18.71 2.32 15.80
CA VAL A 15 -17.70 3.38 15.91
C VAL A 15 -17.56 4.15 14.59
N THR A 16 -17.53 3.47 13.46
CA THR A 16 -17.46 4.11 12.13
C THR A 16 -18.72 4.96 11.87
N LEU A 17 -19.92 4.47 12.19
CA LEU A 17 -21.17 5.24 12.09
C LEU A 17 -21.10 6.49 12.95
N TYR A 18 -20.63 6.39 14.20
CA TYR A 18 -20.42 7.55 15.07
C TYR A 18 -19.42 8.57 14.47
N LEU A 19 -18.34 8.11 13.87
CA LEU A 19 -17.38 9.00 13.21
C LEU A 19 -18.02 9.80 12.06
N PHE A 20 -18.93 9.20 11.29
CA PHE A 20 -19.64 9.90 10.23
C PHE A 20 -20.63 10.95 10.75
N VAL A 21 -21.21 10.74 11.92
CA VAL A 21 -22.03 11.76 12.61
C VAL A 21 -21.19 12.89 13.15
N ARG A 22 -19.99 12.58 13.69
CA ARG A 22 -19.15 13.55 14.42
C ARG A 22 -18.25 14.41 13.53
N PHE A 23 -17.82 13.87 12.35
CA PHE A 23 -16.88 14.51 11.45
C PHE A 23 -17.41 14.59 10.02
N PRO A 24 -16.93 15.54 9.19
CA PRO A 24 -17.16 15.51 7.76
C PRO A 24 -16.79 14.14 7.18
N THR A 25 -17.63 13.59 6.27
CA THR A 25 -17.55 12.19 5.80
C THR A 25 -16.16 11.79 5.31
N GLN A 26 -15.48 12.66 4.57
CA GLN A 26 -14.10 12.42 4.11
C GLN A 26 -13.11 12.21 5.27
N ARG A 27 -13.21 13.02 6.32
CA ARG A 27 -12.37 12.90 7.50
C ARG A 27 -12.73 11.65 8.32
N ALA A 28 -14.01 11.33 8.43
CA ALA A 28 -14.50 10.12 9.09
C ALA A 28 -13.91 8.86 8.45
N VAL A 29 -13.91 8.76 7.12
CA VAL A 29 -13.30 7.64 6.38
C VAL A 29 -11.80 7.53 6.64
N ILE A 30 -11.07 8.63 6.58
CA ILE A 30 -9.61 8.65 6.85
C ILE A 30 -9.31 8.17 8.28
N ILE A 31 -10.04 8.68 9.27
CA ILE A 31 -9.88 8.27 10.67
C ILE A 31 -10.21 6.80 10.83
N SER A 32 -11.31 6.32 10.23
CA SER A 32 -11.73 4.91 10.29
C SER A 32 -10.64 3.99 9.73
N PHE A 33 -10.08 4.28 8.56
CA PHE A 33 -9.02 3.45 7.99
C PHE A 33 -7.76 3.45 8.87
N ILE A 34 -7.31 4.61 9.31
CA ILE A 34 -6.04 4.71 10.06
C ILE A 34 -6.17 4.07 11.44
N LEU A 35 -7.24 4.36 12.19
CA LEU A 35 -7.42 3.79 13.53
C LEU A 35 -7.67 2.28 13.48
N ALA A 36 -8.47 1.79 12.52
CA ALA A 36 -8.67 0.37 12.35
C ALA A 36 -7.36 -0.35 12.03
N TRP A 37 -6.59 0.19 11.10
CA TRP A 37 -5.29 -0.40 10.71
C TRP A 37 -4.32 -0.47 11.89
N LEU A 38 -4.24 0.59 12.68
CA LEU A 38 -3.30 0.72 13.78
C LEU A 38 -3.70 -0.03 15.05
N PHE A 39 -5.01 -0.16 15.33
CA PHE A 39 -5.46 -0.58 16.66
C PHE A 39 -6.39 -1.80 16.68
N LEU A 40 -7.06 -2.18 15.59
CA LEU A 40 -7.85 -3.40 15.60
C LEU A 40 -6.97 -4.65 15.68
N PRO A 41 -7.45 -5.72 16.35
CA PRO A 41 -6.69 -6.95 16.55
C PRO A 41 -6.42 -7.67 15.22
N GLN A 42 -5.32 -8.43 15.19
CA GLN A 42 -5.04 -9.42 14.15
C GLN A 42 -5.85 -10.68 14.45
N SER A 43 -7.09 -10.69 13.99
CA SER A 43 -8.01 -11.81 14.17
C SER A 43 -8.86 -12.00 12.94
N SER A 44 -9.34 -13.24 12.77
CA SER A 44 -10.15 -13.66 11.64
C SER A 44 -11.28 -14.53 12.16
N PHE A 45 -12.52 -14.20 11.77
CA PHE A 45 -13.71 -14.98 12.09
C PHE A 45 -14.22 -15.63 10.80
N PRO A 46 -14.26 -16.96 10.71
CA PRO A 46 -14.76 -17.65 9.53
C PRO A 46 -16.25 -17.35 9.33
N ILE A 47 -16.63 -17.05 8.10
CA ILE A 47 -18.03 -16.91 7.67
C ILE A 47 -18.29 -17.96 6.61
N PRO A 48 -19.31 -18.82 6.72
CA PRO A 48 -19.63 -19.81 5.70
C PRO A 48 -19.83 -19.14 4.33
N ILE A 49 -19.20 -19.70 3.29
CA ILE A 49 -19.31 -19.28 1.88
C ILE A 49 -18.65 -17.91 1.58
N LEU A 50 -18.55 -17.02 2.55
CA LEU A 50 -17.95 -15.69 2.40
C LEU A 50 -16.50 -15.66 2.90
N PRO A 51 -15.71 -14.64 2.50
CA PRO A 51 -14.37 -14.48 3.07
C PRO A 51 -14.46 -14.18 4.57
N PRO A 52 -13.42 -14.54 5.33
CA PRO A 52 -13.43 -14.36 6.78
C PRO A 52 -13.54 -12.89 7.17
N TYR A 53 -14.20 -12.62 8.29
CA TYR A 53 -14.34 -11.29 8.86
C TYR A 53 -13.04 -10.89 9.57
N THR A 54 -12.30 -10.00 8.94
CA THR A 54 -11.01 -9.46 9.40
C THR A 54 -11.13 -7.97 9.73
N LYS A 55 -10.06 -7.37 10.25
CA LYS A 55 -10.04 -5.91 10.47
C LYS A 55 -10.23 -5.10 9.17
N ILE A 56 -9.80 -5.61 8.02
CA ILE A 56 -10.05 -4.96 6.72
C ILE A 56 -11.53 -5.01 6.39
N THR A 57 -12.15 -6.19 6.57
CA THR A 57 -13.60 -6.39 6.37
C THR A 57 -14.42 -5.47 7.29
N ALA A 58 -14.08 -5.43 8.58
CA ALA A 58 -14.73 -4.57 9.58
C ALA A 58 -14.69 -3.09 9.16
N THR A 59 -13.52 -2.64 8.71
CA THR A 59 -13.30 -1.26 8.27
C THR A 59 -14.12 -0.93 7.03
N CYS A 60 -13.99 -1.76 5.99
CA CYS A 60 -14.66 -1.52 4.70
C CYS A 60 -16.18 -1.60 4.84
N TYR A 61 -16.71 -2.57 5.55
CA TYR A 61 -18.16 -2.70 5.78
C TYR A 61 -18.70 -1.55 6.62
N GLY A 62 -17.99 -1.18 7.71
CA GLY A 62 -18.38 -0.04 8.52
C GLY A 62 -18.49 1.24 7.70
N ILE A 63 -17.51 1.51 6.84
CA ILE A 63 -17.50 2.70 5.97
C ILE A 63 -18.59 2.61 4.90
N LEU A 64 -18.80 1.45 4.27
CA LEU A 64 -19.87 1.28 3.27
C LEU A 64 -21.25 1.49 3.87
N ILE A 65 -21.53 0.89 5.02
CA ILE A 65 -22.81 1.07 5.73
C ILE A 65 -23.00 2.55 6.09
N ALA A 66 -21.96 3.18 6.65
CA ALA A 66 -22.01 4.60 6.98
C ALA A 66 -22.21 5.48 5.72
N THR A 67 -21.61 5.12 4.59
CA THR A 67 -21.80 5.83 3.31
C THR A 67 -23.23 5.69 2.81
N ILE A 68 -23.82 4.49 2.89
CA ILE A 68 -25.21 4.25 2.52
C ILE A 68 -26.16 5.07 3.39
N VAL A 69 -25.89 5.18 4.69
CA VAL A 69 -26.77 5.89 5.63
C VAL A 69 -26.61 7.40 5.54
N TYR A 70 -25.38 7.91 5.41
CA TYR A 70 -25.09 9.35 5.58
C TYR A 70 -24.61 10.07 4.33
N ASP A 71 -24.17 9.36 3.27
CA ASP A 71 -23.54 9.99 2.09
C ASP A 71 -23.83 9.22 0.78
N THR A 72 -25.09 8.75 0.61
CA THR A 72 -25.54 7.93 -0.53
C THR A 72 -25.26 8.60 -1.88
N GLY A 73 -25.44 9.94 -1.96
CA GLY A 73 -25.16 10.71 -3.18
C GLY A 73 -23.72 10.56 -3.70
N ARG A 74 -22.80 10.21 -2.83
CA ARG A 74 -21.41 9.97 -3.23
C ARG A 74 -21.24 8.65 -3.99
N LEU A 75 -21.97 7.61 -3.61
CA LEU A 75 -21.97 6.33 -4.34
C LEU A 75 -22.51 6.51 -5.77
N THR A 76 -23.63 7.24 -5.92
CA THR A 76 -24.25 7.49 -7.22
C THR A 76 -23.42 8.42 -8.11
N SER A 77 -22.53 9.23 -7.54
CA SER A 77 -21.61 10.12 -8.27
C SER A 77 -20.37 9.41 -8.82
N PHE A 78 -20.16 8.15 -8.47
CA PHE A 78 -19.01 7.39 -8.93
C PHE A 78 -19.09 7.11 -10.44
N LYS A 79 -17.99 7.42 -11.12
CA LYS A 79 -17.81 7.09 -12.54
C LYS A 79 -16.51 6.32 -12.70
N PRO A 80 -16.56 5.06 -13.15
CA PRO A 80 -15.35 4.32 -13.47
C PRO A 80 -14.60 4.99 -14.62
N GLY A 81 -13.27 4.87 -14.61
CA GLY A 81 -12.41 5.37 -15.65
C GLY A 81 -11.41 4.30 -16.10
N TRP A 82 -10.67 4.58 -17.16
CA TRP A 82 -9.68 3.64 -17.71
C TRP A 82 -8.60 3.21 -16.70
N ILE A 83 -8.27 4.07 -15.74
CA ILE A 83 -7.27 3.81 -14.70
C ILE A 83 -7.77 2.81 -13.64
N ASP A 84 -9.08 2.57 -13.57
CA ASP A 84 -9.70 1.62 -12.66
C ASP A 84 -9.67 0.17 -13.22
N VAL A 85 -9.46 0.03 -14.54
CA VAL A 85 -9.49 -1.28 -15.23
C VAL A 85 -8.55 -2.30 -14.59
N PRO A 86 -7.28 -1.99 -14.26
CA PRO A 86 -6.41 -2.96 -13.62
C PRO A 86 -6.96 -3.48 -12.28
N MET A 87 -7.51 -2.62 -11.43
CA MET A 87 -8.10 -3.05 -10.16
C MET A 87 -9.34 -3.90 -10.37
N ILE A 88 -10.19 -3.56 -11.33
CA ILE A 88 -11.38 -4.35 -11.68
C ILE A 88 -10.97 -5.74 -12.17
N VAL A 89 -10.01 -5.81 -13.10
CA VAL A 89 -9.47 -7.09 -13.62
C VAL A 89 -8.89 -7.91 -12.47
N TYR A 90 -8.09 -7.31 -11.59
CA TYR A 90 -7.52 -8.00 -10.44
C TYR A 90 -8.61 -8.58 -9.52
N CYS A 91 -9.66 -7.82 -9.22
CA CYS A 91 -10.77 -8.28 -8.39
C CYS A 91 -11.58 -9.43 -9.02
N LEU A 92 -11.61 -9.51 -10.35
CA LEU A 92 -12.35 -10.54 -11.07
C LEU A 92 -11.50 -11.76 -11.46
N CYS A 93 -10.16 -11.68 -11.38
CA CYS A 93 -9.26 -12.79 -11.68
C CYS A 93 -9.62 -14.10 -10.97
N PRO A 94 -10.00 -14.11 -9.66
CA PRO A 94 -10.34 -15.36 -8.98
C PRO A 94 -11.51 -16.12 -9.61
N ILE A 95 -12.41 -15.45 -10.33
CA ILE A 95 -13.50 -16.13 -11.04
C ILE A 95 -12.93 -17.11 -12.06
N VAL A 96 -12.05 -16.62 -12.93
CA VAL A 96 -11.45 -17.44 -13.99
C VAL A 96 -10.48 -18.46 -13.39
N SER A 97 -9.64 -18.02 -12.45
CA SER A 97 -8.66 -18.87 -11.79
C SER A 97 -9.32 -20.06 -11.06
N GLN A 98 -10.39 -19.83 -10.30
CA GLN A 98 -11.08 -20.88 -9.55
C GLN A 98 -11.85 -21.84 -10.48
N ILE A 99 -12.61 -21.31 -11.44
CA ILE A 99 -13.37 -22.14 -12.37
C ILE A 99 -12.43 -23.04 -13.18
N SER A 100 -11.30 -22.53 -13.66
CA SER A 100 -10.32 -23.30 -14.42
C SER A 100 -9.62 -24.40 -13.60
N ASN A 101 -9.69 -24.31 -12.27
CA ASN A 101 -9.14 -25.31 -11.35
C ASN A 101 -10.22 -26.14 -10.62
N GLY A 102 -11.49 -26.06 -11.04
CA GLY A 102 -12.60 -26.81 -10.44
C GLY A 102 -13.02 -26.34 -9.05
N GLY A 103 -12.58 -25.14 -8.63
CA GLY A 103 -12.90 -24.54 -7.33
C GLY A 103 -14.11 -23.63 -7.36
N SER A 104 -14.57 -23.23 -6.16
CA SER A 104 -15.65 -22.24 -6.01
C SER A 104 -15.08 -20.82 -6.10
N PRO A 105 -15.56 -19.96 -6.99
CA PRO A 105 -15.05 -18.60 -7.15
C PRO A 105 -15.57 -17.60 -6.10
N ILE A 106 -16.62 -17.93 -5.33
CA ILE A 106 -17.36 -16.96 -4.50
C ILE A 106 -16.43 -16.34 -3.43
N SER A 107 -15.96 -17.16 -2.48
CA SER A 107 -15.17 -16.65 -1.35
C SER A 107 -13.86 -15.96 -1.80
N PRO A 108 -13.04 -16.51 -2.71
CA PRO A 108 -11.82 -15.84 -3.19
C PRO A 108 -12.10 -14.51 -3.89
N THR A 109 -13.14 -14.43 -4.74
CA THR A 109 -13.51 -13.19 -5.44
C THR A 109 -13.93 -12.11 -4.46
N PHE A 110 -14.84 -12.42 -3.53
CA PHE A 110 -15.24 -11.47 -2.50
C PHE A 110 -14.07 -11.10 -1.58
N GLY A 111 -13.19 -12.06 -1.24
CA GLY A 111 -11.97 -11.80 -0.46
C GLY A 111 -11.06 -10.77 -1.14
N GLN A 112 -10.86 -10.90 -2.45
CA GLN A 112 -10.03 -9.99 -3.22
C GLN A 112 -10.68 -8.60 -3.38
N ILE A 113 -11.99 -8.57 -3.62
CA ILE A 113 -12.78 -7.32 -3.65
C ILE A 113 -12.66 -6.58 -2.31
N ILE A 114 -12.83 -7.28 -1.18
CA ILE A 114 -12.79 -6.67 0.15
C ILE A 114 -11.38 -6.19 0.51
N THR A 115 -10.37 -6.98 0.17
CA THR A 115 -8.98 -6.69 0.57
C THR A 115 -8.35 -5.56 -0.26
N TRP A 116 -8.64 -5.50 -1.54
CA TRP A 116 -8.03 -4.58 -2.50
C TRP A 116 -9.03 -3.63 -3.16
N GLY A 117 -10.13 -4.18 -3.67
CA GLY A 117 -11.13 -3.42 -4.43
C GLY A 117 -11.84 -2.37 -3.60
N LEU A 118 -12.36 -2.72 -2.41
CA LEU A 118 -13.09 -1.78 -1.56
C LEU A 118 -12.22 -0.64 -1.03
N PRO A 119 -11.01 -0.86 -0.48
CA PRO A 119 -10.13 0.24 -0.12
C PRO A 119 -9.83 1.16 -1.31
N TYR A 120 -9.53 0.60 -2.48
CA TYR A 120 -9.31 1.38 -3.71
C TYR A 120 -10.55 2.19 -4.09
N PHE A 121 -11.72 1.56 -4.13
CA PHE A 121 -13.00 2.21 -4.45
C PHE A 121 -13.34 3.34 -3.47
N LEU A 122 -13.17 3.12 -2.17
CA LEU A 122 -13.37 4.15 -1.15
C LEU A 122 -12.36 5.30 -1.32
N GLY A 123 -11.13 5.01 -1.70
CA GLY A 123 -10.15 6.01 -2.10
C GLY A 123 -10.63 6.86 -3.29
N ARG A 124 -11.20 6.23 -4.30
CA ARG A 124 -11.81 6.89 -5.45
C ARG A 124 -12.96 7.81 -5.06
N LEU A 125 -13.78 7.40 -4.12
CA LEU A 125 -14.93 8.18 -3.65
C LEU A 125 -14.53 9.38 -2.77
N TYR A 126 -13.66 9.14 -1.78
CA TYR A 126 -13.41 10.10 -0.70
C TYR A 126 -12.15 10.94 -0.86
N LEU A 127 -11.15 10.47 -1.63
CA LEU A 127 -9.90 11.20 -1.86
C LEU A 127 -9.85 11.85 -3.26
N ASN A 128 -10.95 12.37 -3.73
CA ASN A 128 -11.15 12.81 -5.11
C ASN A 128 -10.64 14.24 -5.40
N SER A 129 -9.74 14.75 -4.58
CA SER A 129 -9.12 16.07 -4.72
C SER A 129 -7.74 16.11 -4.04
N LEU A 130 -6.90 17.10 -4.41
CA LEU A 130 -5.62 17.32 -3.74
C LEU A 130 -5.79 17.61 -2.23
N ASP A 131 -6.89 18.26 -1.84
CA ASP A 131 -7.17 18.50 -0.42
C ASP A 131 -7.51 17.19 0.31
N GLY A 132 -8.27 16.29 -0.32
CA GLY A 132 -8.54 14.96 0.23
C GLY A 132 -7.26 14.16 0.46
N LEU A 133 -6.36 14.16 -0.52
CA LEU A 133 -5.04 13.54 -0.39
C LEU A 133 -4.20 14.24 0.69
N ARG A 134 -4.28 15.56 0.82
CA ARG A 134 -3.62 16.29 1.90
C ARG A 134 -4.14 15.87 3.27
N GLN A 135 -5.45 15.71 3.44
CA GLN A 135 -6.04 15.25 4.70
C GLN A 135 -5.57 13.82 5.05
N LEU A 136 -5.50 12.92 4.07
CA LEU A 136 -4.95 11.58 4.29
C LEU A 136 -3.46 11.63 4.67
N ALA A 137 -2.65 12.43 3.99
CA ALA A 137 -1.22 12.59 4.31
C ALA A 137 -1.02 13.09 5.75
N ILE A 138 -1.83 14.06 6.20
CA ILE A 138 -1.82 14.54 7.59
C ILE A 138 -2.30 13.43 8.53
N GLY A 139 -3.31 12.65 8.16
CA GLY A 139 -3.80 11.51 8.93
C GLY A 139 -2.73 10.42 9.12
N ILE A 140 -1.99 10.06 8.06
CA ILE A 140 -0.88 9.09 8.13
C ILE A 140 0.23 9.63 9.05
N PHE A 141 0.61 10.89 8.91
CA PHE A 141 1.58 11.54 9.80
C PHE A 141 1.12 11.52 11.25
N ALA A 142 -0.14 11.87 11.52
CA ALA A 142 -0.74 11.84 12.85
C ALA A 142 -0.78 10.40 13.43
N GLY A 143 -1.15 9.42 12.61
CA GLY A 143 -1.15 8.00 12.97
C GLY A 143 0.25 7.49 13.31
N GLY A 144 1.27 7.92 12.56
CA GLY A 144 2.67 7.65 12.89
C GLY A 144 3.08 8.23 14.25
N LEU A 145 2.74 9.49 14.53
CA LEU A 145 3.00 10.11 15.82
C LEU A 145 2.29 9.40 16.98
N ALA A 146 1.01 9.03 16.80
CA ALA A 146 0.24 8.30 17.79
C ALA A 146 0.80 6.89 18.07
N TYR A 147 1.50 6.31 17.10
CA TYR A 147 2.06 4.95 17.20
C TYR A 147 3.43 4.91 17.91
N ILE A 148 4.11 6.07 18.08
CA ILE A 148 5.44 6.17 18.71
C ILE A 148 5.50 5.47 20.08
N PRO A 149 4.64 5.78 21.08
CA PRO A 149 4.76 5.18 22.40
C PRO A 149 4.67 3.66 22.36
N PHE A 150 3.83 3.10 21.50
CA PHE A 150 3.65 1.66 21.37
C PHE A 150 4.89 1.00 20.75
N THR A 151 5.45 1.59 19.70
CA THR A 151 6.67 1.08 19.07
C THR A 151 7.88 1.15 20.00
N LEU A 152 7.98 2.19 20.84
CA LEU A 152 9.06 2.32 21.82
C LEU A 152 8.94 1.29 22.94
N ILE A 153 7.73 1.04 23.47
CA ILE A 153 7.49 0.01 24.49
C ILE A 153 7.92 -1.36 23.97
N GLU A 154 7.47 -1.75 22.79
CA GLU A 154 7.84 -3.05 22.22
C GLU A 154 9.29 -3.11 21.74
N GLY A 155 9.86 -2.00 21.32
CA GLY A 155 11.29 -1.91 20.97
C GLY A 155 12.22 -2.27 22.15
N VAL A 156 11.74 -2.08 23.39
CA VAL A 156 12.46 -2.42 24.62
C VAL A 156 12.01 -3.77 25.19
N LYS A 157 10.70 -4.03 25.27
CA LYS A 157 10.13 -5.17 26.00
C LYS A 157 9.79 -6.38 25.10
N GLY A 158 9.84 -6.23 23.77
CA GLY A 158 9.38 -7.25 22.83
C GLY A 158 7.89 -7.13 22.46
N PRO A 159 7.39 -7.95 21.51
CA PRO A 159 6.04 -7.87 20.95
C PRO A 159 4.97 -8.38 21.91
N LEU A 160 4.59 -7.58 22.89
CA LEU A 160 3.69 -7.97 23.99
C LEU A 160 2.35 -7.23 24.01
N LEU A 161 2.23 -6.07 23.30
CA LEU A 161 1.06 -5.21 23.45
C LEU A 161 -0.22 -5.86 22.94
N HIS A 162 -0.14 -6.61 21.84
CA HIS A 162 -1.29 -7.33 21.30
C HIS A 162 -1.82 -8.35 22.33
N GLN A 163 -0.92 -9.11 22.96
CA GLN A 163 -1.27 -10.08 23.99
C GLN A 163 -1.85 -9.39 25.25
N MET A 164 -1.27 -8.27 25.67
CA MET A 164 -1.77 -7.53 26.85
C MET A 164 -3.18 -6.98 26.63
N VAL A 165 -3.48 -6.48 25.43
CA VAL A 165 -4.79 -5.85 25.14
C VAL A 165 -5.82 -6.89 24.72
N TYR A 166 -5.45 -7.84 23.85
CA TYR A 166 -6.37 -8.76 23.22
C TYR A 166 -6.30 -10.20 23.72
N GLY A 167 -5.36 -10.51 24.61
CA GLY A 167 -5.22 -11.85 25.19
C GLY A 167 -4.66 -12.91 24.25
N MET A 168 -4.14 -12.53 23.08
CA MET A 168 -3.44 -13.42 22.14
C MET A 168 -2.20 -12.73 21.57
N SER A 169 -1.15 -13.48 21.28
CA SER A 169 0.03 -12.94 20.61
C SER A 169 -0.26 -12.63 19.14
N ALA A 170 0.33 -11.55 18.61
CA ALA A 170 0.30 -11.25 17.17
C ALA A 170 1.35 -12.06 16.39
N VAL A 171 2.33 -12.65 17.06
CA VAL A 171 3.41 -13.47 16.49
C VAL A 171 3.54 -14.76 17.28
N ASP A 172 3.69 -15.87 16.56
CA ASP A 172 3.83 -17.19 17.17
C ASP A 172 5.25 -17.40 17.71
N ASP A 173 6.25 -16.88 17.01
CA ASP A 173 7.66 -16.98 17.38
C ASP A 173 8.31 -15.60 17.55
N TRP A 174 8.64 -15.24 18.79
CA TRP A 174 9.31 -13.99 19.14
C TRP A 174 10.74 -13.89 18.63
N SER A 175 11.39 -15.02 18.30
CA SER A 175 12.75 -15.00 17.75
C SER A 175 12.82 -14.18 16.45
N GLN A 176 11.78 -14.20 15.63
CA GLN A 176 11.67 -13.44 14.40
C GLN A 176 11.59 -11.91 14.62
N ALA A 177 11.16 -11.50 15.81
CA ALA A 177 11.12 -10.08 16.18
C ALA A 177 12.47 -9.56 16.73
N LYS A 178 13.44 -10.45 17.05
CA LYS A 178 14.76 -10.01 17.54
C LYS A 178 15.67 -9.61 16.37
N ARG A 179 16.05 -8.33 16.29
CA ARG A 179 16.85 -7.75 15.20
C ARG A 179 17.78 -6.64 15.73
N LEU A 180 18.99 -6.56 15.18
CA LEU A 180 19.96 -5.49 15.47
C LEU A 180 20.16 -5.25 16.98
N GLY A 181 20.32 -6.31 17.75
CA GLY A 181 20.55 -6.25 19.20
C GLY A 181 19.35 -5.81 20.05
N GLY A 182 18.12 -5.86 19.53
CA GLY A 182 16.92 -5.54 20.28
C GLY A 182 15.66 -6.06 19.59
N TRP A 183 14.50 -5.54 19.97
CA TRP A 183 13.22 -6.00 19.47
C TRP A 183 12.70 -5.13 18.32
N ARG A 184 12.15 -5.77 17.30
CA ARG A 184 11.37 -5.12 16.23
C ARG A 184 9.91 -5.09 16.70
N PRO A 185 9.30 -3.89 16.86
CA PRO A 185 7.92 -3.78 17.31
C PRO A 185 6.95 -4.35 16.27
N VAL A 186 5.90 -5.01 16.75
CA VAL A 186 4.79 -5.58 15.97
C VAL A 186 3.49 -4.86 16.30
N VAL A 187 3.31 -4.51 17.55
CA VAL A 187 2.18 -3.78 18.15
C VAL A 187 0.85 -4.48 17.85
N PHE A 188 -0.02 -3.88 17.03
CA PHE A 188 -1.30 -4.47 16.60
C PHE A 188 -1.30 -4.85 15.11
N MET A 189 -0.13 -4.96 14.50
CA MET A 189 0.03 -5.45 13.13
C MET A 189 0.45 -6.92 13.12
N GLN A 190 0.36 -7.56 11.96
CA GLN A 190 0.70 -8.97 11.80
C GLN A 190 2.21 -9.24 11.94
N HIS A 191 3.04 -8.28 11.52
CA HIS A 191 4.48 -8.44 11.48
C HIS A 191 5.21 -7.10 11.66
N GLY A 192 6.42 -7.13 12.23
CA GLY A 192 7.22 -5.93 12.42
C GLY A 192 7.68 -5.24 11.12
N LEU A 193 7.67 -5.94 9.98
CA LEU A 193 7.88 -5.32 8.67
C LEU A 193 6.75 -4.34 8.32
N MET A 194 5.50 -4.68 8.63
CA MET A 194 4.36 -3.76 8.44
C MET A 194 4.51 -2.49 9.27
N VAL A 195 4.95 -2.62 10.52
CA VAL A 195 5.25 -1.46 11.39
C VAL A 195 6.37 -0.63 10.80
N GLY A 196 7.43 -1.26 10.31
CA GLY A 196 8.55 -0.58 9.65
C GLY A 196 8.10 0.23 8.44
N VAL A 197 7.32 -0.35 7.53
CA VAL A 197 6.80 0.34 6.33
C VAL A 197 5.79 1.44 6.70
N TRP A 198 4.94 1.22 7.72
CA TRP A 198 4.03 2.25 8.21
C TRP A 198 4.78 3.47 8.76
N MET A 199 5.75 3.25 9.66
CA MET A 199 6.53 4.32 10.29
C MET A 199 7.42 5.03 9.26
N MET A 200 7.99 4.31 8.30
CA MET A 200 8.71 4.85 7.15
C MET A 200 7.81 5.78 6.33
N THR A 201 6.62 5.32 5.97
CA THR A 201 5.65 6.10 5.18
C THR A 201 5.25 7.38 5.92
N ALA A 202 4.93 7.28 7.22
CA ALA A 202 4.57 8.43 8.04
C ALA A 202 5.72 9.44 8.18
N ALA A 203 6.96 8.96 8.38
CA ALA A 203 8.15 9.80 8.46
C ALA A 203 8.45 10.49 7.12
N LEU A 204 8.40 9.76 5.99
CA LEU A 204 8.63 10.30 4.65
C LEU A 204 7.63 11.39 4.30
N ILE A 205 6.34 11.14 4.53
CA ILE A 205 5.28 12.12 4.35
C ILE A 205 5.51 13.32 5.27
N GLY A 206 5.84 13.10 6.54
CA GLY A 206 6.13 14.15 7.51
C GLY A 206 7.28 15.07 7.08
N VAL A 207 8.39 14.47 6.63
CA VAL A 207 9.55 15.21 6.09
C VAL A 207 9.11 16.07 4.90
N TRP A 208 8.31 15.52 3.98
CA TRP A 208 7.91 16.25 2.79
C TRP A 208 6.90 17.36 3.07
N LEU A 209 5.94 17.13 3.96
CA LEU A 209 5.01 18.14 4.44
C LEU A 209 5.75 19.33 5.09
N TRP A 210 6.82 19.04 5.86
CA TRP A 210 7.66 20.07 6.46
C TRP A 210 8.48 20.82 5.41
N GLN A 211 9.22 20.11 4.55
CA GLN A 211 10.14 20.67 3.57
C GLN A 211 9.47 21.56 2.51
N THR A 212 8.20 21.31 2.23
CA THR A 212 7.41 22.06 1.25
C THR A 212 6.51 23.12 1.88
N GLY A 213 6.46 23.17 3.23
CA GLY A 213 5.57 24.08 3.95
C GLY A 213 4.08 23.74 3.81
N ALA A 214 3.74 22.53 3.28
CA ALA A 214 2.37 22.06 3.17
C ALA A 214 1.68 21.92 4.54
N LEU A 215 2.46 21.67 5.59
CA LEU A 215 2.03 21.72 6.98
C LEU A 215 3.07 22.48 7.79
N LYS A 216 2.69 23.60 8.42
CA LYS A 216 3.59 24.41 9.24
C LYS A 216 3.46 24.09 10.73
N LYS A 217 2.24 23.83 11.19
CA LYS A 217 1.90 23.49 12.57
C LYS A 217 0.94 22.31 12.61
N PHE A 218 1.08 21.45 13.60
CA PHE A 218 0.16 20.37 13.91
C PHE A 218 -0.23 20.46 15.39
N GLN A 219 -1.52 20.54 15.68
CA GLN A 219 -2.05 20.75 17.04
C GLN A 219 -1.35 21.89 17.79
N GLY A 220 -1.17 23.04 17.15
CA GLY A 220 -0.54 24.23 17.72
C GLY A 220 0.99 24.20 17.76
N ARG A 221 1.64 23.03 17.64
CA ARG A 221 3.11 22.86 17.68
C ARG A 221 3.72 22.98 16.29
N LYS A 222 4.96 23.51 16.19
CA LYS A 222 5.73 23.51 14.95
C LYS A 222 5.94 22.06 14.45
N ILE A 223 5.80 21.82 13.15
CA ILE A 223 5.91 20.45 12.58
C ILE A 223 7.34 19.89 12.69
N LYS A 224 8.39 20.72 12.56
CA LYS A 224 9.79 20.28 12.53
C LYS A 224 10.18 19.32 13.67
N PRO A 225 9.97 19.66 14.97
CA PRO A 225 10.32 18.74 16.05
C PRO A 225 9.52 17.45 16.03
N LEU A 226 8.25 17.49 15.59
CA LEU A 226 7.41 16.30 15.47
C LEU A 226 7.94 15.34 14.39
N VAL A 227 8.40 15.87 13.25
CA VAL A 227 9.03 15.09 12.20
C VAL A 227 10.33 14.44 12.68
N ILE A 228 11.16 15.18 13.42
CA ILE A 228 12.41 14.66 13.98
C ILE A 228 12.11 13.49 14.93
N VAL A 229 11.19 13.66 15.88
CA VAL A 229 10.82 12.61 16.84
C VAL A 229 10.26 11.38 16.11
N LEU A 230 9.39 11.57 15.12
CA LEU A 230 8.83 10.48 14.31
C LEU A 230 9.92 9.74 13.53
N THR A 231 10.87 10.46 12.94
CA THR A 231 11.98 9.85 12.19
C THR A 231 12.91 9.06 13.12
N ILE A 232 13.19 9.57 14.32
CA ILE A 232 13.97 8.82 15.32
C ILE A 232 13.21 7.55 15.72
N ALA A 233 11.91 7.64 16.03
CA ALA A 233 11.09 6.49 16.40
C ALA A 233 11.02 5.45 15.24
N PHE A 234 10.97 5.90 13.98
CA PHE A 234 11.06 5.02 12.81
C PHE A 234 12.38 4.24 12.79
N PHE A 235 13.51 4.88 13.00
CA PHE A 235 14.80 4.16 13.05
C PHE A 235 14.88 3.18 14.23
N LEU A 236 14.20 3.45 15.33
CA LEU A 236 14.11 2.52 16.45
C LEU A 236 13.24 1.27 16.17
N CYS A 237 12.47 1.25 15.08
CA CYS A 237 11.72 0.05 14.64
C CYS A 237 12.60 -1.07 14.08
N ARG A 238 13.90 -0.89 13.92
CA ARG A 238 14.89 -1.92 13.49
C ARG A 238 14.49 -2.67 12.22
N SER A 239 14.01 -1.96 11.22
CA SER A 239 13.62 -2.52 9.92
C SER A 239 14.54 -2.02 8.81
N THR A 240 15.58 -2.78 8.47
CA THR A 240 16.61 -2.36 7.50
C THR A 240 16.04 -2.13 6.11
N GLY A 241 15.10 -2.99 5.66
CA GLY A 241 14.41 -2.78 4.39
C GLY A 241 13.69 -1.43 4.35
N ALA A 242 12.97 -1.09 5.43
CA ALA A 242 12.29 0.20 5.53
C ALA A 242 13.27 1.39 5.56
N TYR A 243 14.48 1.22 6.13
CA TYR A 243 15.53 2.27 6.10
C TYR A 243 15.99 2.54 4.67
N SER A 244 16.24 1.48 3.90
CA SER A 244 16.64 1.60 2.49
C SER A 244 15.53 2.27 1.67
N LEU A 245 14.28 1.87 1.86
CA LEU A 245 13.12 2.48 1.21
C LEU A 245 12.96 3.96 1.57
N PHE A 246 13.19 4.33 2.83
CA PHE A 246 13.17 5.72 3.27
C PHE A 246 14.22 6.56 2.54
N GLY A 247 15.46 6.04 2.45
CA GLY A 247 16.54 6.68 1.70
C GLY A 247 16.20 6.89 0.23
N ILE A 248 15.68 5.85 -0.45
CA ILE A 248 15.21 5.92 -1.83
C ILE A 248 14.09 6.98 -1.96
N GLY A 249 13.11 6.98 -1.05
CA GLY A 249 12.04 7.95 -1.05
C GLY A 249 12.53 9.39 -0.90
N LEU A 250 13.50 9.63 -0.04
CA LEU A 250 14.14 10.95 0.09
C LEU A 250 14.87 11.34 -1.21
N ILE A 251 15.65 10.44 -1.81
CA ILE A 251 16.32 10.69 -3.09
C ILE A 251 15.30 11.09 -4.15
N VAL A 252 14.20 10.36 -4.29
CA VAL A 252 13.14 10.66 -5.27
C VAL A 252 12.54 12.05 -5.01
N LEU A 253 12.15 12.35 -3.79
CA LEU A 253 11.48 13.62 -3.45
C LEU A 253 12.42 14.81 -3.56
N PHE A 254 13.67 14.69 -3.10
CA PHE A 254 14.64 15.77 -3.18
C PHE A 254 15.18 15.98 -4.61
N SER A 255 15.28 14.92 -5.42
CA SER A 255 15.56 15.06 -6.85
C SER A 255 14.46 15.85 -7.58
N ALA A 256 13.19 15.60 -7.23
CA ALA A 256 12.09 16.39 -7.75
C ALA A 256 12.16 17.86 -7.32
N LYS A 257 12.61 18.13 -6.09
CA LYS A 257 12.75 19.49 -5.55
C LYS A 257 13.89 20.26 -6.19
N TRP A 258 15.08 19.65 -6.32
CA TRP A 258 16.30 20.34 -6.76
C TRP A 258 16.48 20.28 -8.27
N PHE A 259 16.26 19.11 -8.86
CA PHE A 259 16.47 18.87 -10.30
C PHE A 259 15.18 18.93 -11.12
N ARG A 260 14.00 19.08 -10.47
CA ARG A 260 12.68 19.15 -11.13
C ARG A 260 12.38 17.91 -11.99
N THR A 261 12.95 16.75 -11.65
CA THR A 261 12.85 15.51 -12.42
C THR A 261 12.15 14.42 -11.63
N SER A 262 11.36 13.58 -12.35
CA SER A 262 10.77 12.34 -11.83
C SER A 262 11.59 11.09 -12.20
N LEU A 263 12.75 11.24 -12.83
CA LEU A 263 13.56 10.12 -13.30
C LEU A 263 13.86 9.08 -12.21
N PRO A 264 14.26 9.45 -10.97
CA PRO A 264 14.48 8.45 -9.93
C PRO A 264 13.22 7.66 -9.57
N LEU A 265 12.02 8.29 -9.58
CA LEU A 265 10.76 7.58 -9.40
C LEU A 265 10.51 6.60 -10.55
N MET A 266 10.69 7.03 -11.79
CA MET A 266 10.50 6.18 -12.98
C MET A 266 11.50 5.02 -12.99
N PHE A 267 12.72 5.24 -12.50
CA PHE A 267 13.72 4.18 -12.35
C PHE A 267 13.26 3.12 -11.33
N VAL A 268 12.73 3.52 -10.17
CA VAL A 268 12.19 2.57 -9.17
C VAL A 268 11.00 1.79 -9.75
N ILE A 269 10.07 2.46 -10.44
CA ILE A 269 8.94 1.79 -11.10
C ILE A 269 9.44 0.84 -12.20
N GLY A 270 10.37 1.28 -13.04
CA GLY A 270 10.97 0.46 -14.07
C GLY A 270 11.66 -0.79 -13.51
N TYR A 271 12.38 -0.64 -12.39
CA TYR A 271 12.97 -1.77 -11.69
C TYR A 271 11.92 -2.77 -11.19
N VAL A 272 10.83 -2.30 -10.57
CA VAL A 272 9.72 -3.18 -10.14
C VAL A 272 9.17 -3.97 -11.33
N VAL A 273 8.84 -3.29 -12.43
CA VAL A 273 8.29 -3.94 -13.64
C VAL A 273 9.28 -4.93 -14.25
N PHE A 274 10.56 -4.53 -14.33
CA PHE A 274 11.63 -5.39 -14.85
C PHE A 274 11.82 -6.65 -13.99
N TYR A 275 11.88 -6.48 -12.66
CA TYR A 275 11.99 -7.61 -11.73
C TYR A 275 10.83 -8.59 -11.90
N LEU A 276 9.58 -8.09 -11.92
CA LEU A 276 8.40 -8.93 -12.10
C LEU A 276 8.42 -9.70 -13.43
N TYR A 277 8.87 -9.04 -14.51
CA TYR A 277 8.99 -9.69 -15.81
C TYR A 277 10.03 -10.82 -15.78
N VAL A 278 11.24 -10.54 -15.28
CA VAL A 278 12.33 -11.53 -15.25
C VAL A 278 12.00 -12.68 -14.30
N ALA A 279 11.43 -12.39 -13.12
CA ALA A 279 11.05 -13.42 -12.15
C ALA A 279 9.89 -14.30 -12.65
N ALA A 280 8.84 -13.72 -13.23
CA ALA A 280 7.73 -14.49 -13.79
C ALA A 280 8.13 -15.32 -15.01
N SER A 281 9.07 -14.83 -15.84
CA SER A 281 9.57 -15.56 -17.01
C SER A 281 10.52 -16.72 -16.65
N GLY A 282 11.01 -16.80 -15.41
CA GLY A 282 11.98 -17.81 -14.97
C GLY A 282 13.42 -17.54 -15.42
N GLN A 283 13.72 -16.32 -15.88
CA GLN A 283 15.06 -15.93 -16.31
C GLN A 283 15.90 -15.35 -15.16
N PHE A 284 15.36 -15.30 -13.94
CA PHE A 284 16.03 -14.73 -12.78
C PHE A 284 17.08 -15.71 -12.24
N SER A 285 18.36 -15.29 -12.21
CA SER A 285 19.43 -15.98 -11.51
C SER A 285 19.71 -15.31 -10.18
N SER A 286 19.47 -16.01 -9.08
CA SER A 286 19.70 -15.51 -7.73
C SER A 286 21.19 -15.49 -7.34
N ALA A 287 22.03 -16.31 -7.99
CA ALA A 287 23.42 -16.56 -7.59
C ALA A 287 24.28 -15.28 -7.57
N ASP A 288 24.19 -14.46 -8.61
CA ASP A 288 24.98 -13.22 -8.72
C ASP A 288 24.58 -12.18 -7.68
N VAL A 289 23.25 -12.08 -7.42
CA VAL A 289 22.70 -11.17 -6.41
C VAL A 289 23.11 -11.61 -5.01
N ILE A 290 23.04 -12.90 -4.72
CA ILE A 290 23.48 -13.47 -3.43
C ILE A 290 24.98 -13.23 -3.22
N GLY A 291 25.81 -13.46 -4.25
CA GLY A 291 27.25 -13.21 -4.20
C GLY A 291 27.58 -11.76 -3.87
N PHE A 292 26.93 -10.81 -4.53
CA PHE A 292 27.09 -9.38 -4.25
C PHE A 292 26.65 -9.01 -2.82
N ILE A 293 25.48 -9.50 -2.38
CA ILE A 293 24.96 -9.22 -1.03
C ILE A 293 25.88 -9.81 0.05
N ASN A 294 26.44 -10.99 -0.19
CA ASN A 294 27.40 -11.60 0.75
C ASN A 294 28.66 -10.74 0.93
N GLN A 295 29.20 -10.20 -0.17
CA GLN A 295 30.38 -9.32 -0.12
C GLN A 295 30.10 -8.00 0.62
N VAL A 296 28.90 -7.42 0.46
CA VAL A 296 28.59 -6.07 0.99
C VAL A 296 28.01 -6.11 2.39
N PHE A 297 27.15 -7.09 2.70
CA PHE A 297 26.33 -7.13 3.91
C PHE A 297 26.55 -8.35 4.81
N GLY A 298 27.40 -9.31 4.38
CA GLY A 298 27.79 -10.50 5.15
C GLY A 298 26.82 -11.68 5.01
N GLU A 299 27.27 -12.84 5.52
CA GLU A 299 26.64 -14.16 5.34
C GLU A 299 25.20 -14.26 5.89
N GLU A 300 24.91 -13.66 7.05
CA GLU A 300 23.55 -13.70 7.65
C GLU A 300 22.50 -13.08 6.74
N ARG A 301 22.87 -11.98 6.07
CA ARG A 301 21.99 -11.27 5.12
C ARG A 301 21.86 -12.02 3.81
N ALA A 302 22.96 -12.53 3.30
CA ALA A 302 22.97 -13.35 2.09
C ALA A 302 22.16 -14.63 2.28
N GLY A 303 22.28 -15.31 3.43
CA GLY A 303 21.52 -16.51 3.77
C GLY A 303 20.00 -16.26 3.85
N SER A 304 19.59 -15.15 4.48
CA SER A 304 18.16 -14.77 4.54
C SER A 304 17.57 -14.45 3.16
N LEU A 305 18.36 -13.85 2.27
CA LEU A 305 17.92 -13.53 0.91
C LEU A 305 17.90 -14.79 0.03
N LYS A 306 18.91 -15.66 0.18
CA LYS A 306 18.98 -16.95 -0.50
C LYS A 306 17.75 -17.79 -0.21
N PHE A 307 17.38 -17.94 1.06
CA PHE A 307 16.17 -18.67 1.45
C PHE A 307 14.90 -18.16 0.75
N ARG A 308 14.76 -16.84 0.59
CA ARG A 308 13.63 -16.26 -0.13
C ARG A 308 13.65 -16.56 -1.61
N PHE A 309 14.79 -16.43 -2.26
CA PHE A 309 14.93 -16.72 -3.68
C PHE A 309 14.74 -18.20 -4.00
N ASP A 310 15.26 -19.10 -3.14
CA ASP A 310 15.05 -20.55 -3.30
C ASP A 310 13.53 -20.88 -3.22
N ASN A 311 12.79 -20.26 -2.29
CA ASN A 311 11.33 -20.40 -2.22
C ASN A 311 10.61 -19.77 -3.41
N GLU A 312 11.04 -18.59 -3.87
CA GLU A 312 10.45 -17.93 -5.04
C GLU A 312 10.69 -18.72 -6.33
N GLU A 313 11.83 -19.39 -6.47
CA GLU A 313 12.14 -20.26 -7.61
C GLU A 313 11.17 -21.45 -7.67
N ILE A 314 11.04 -22.22 -6.57
CA ILE A 314 10.15 -23.37 -6.47
C ILE A 314 8.68 -22.96 -6.73
N LEU A 315 8.23 -21.88 -6.10
CA LEU A 315 6.87 -21.36 -6.30
C LEU A 315 6.65 -20.76 -7.69
N GLY A 316 7.69 -20.15 -8.28
CA GLY A 316 7.68 -19.61 -9.63
C GLY A 316 7.54 -20.70 -10.69
N GLU A 317 8.26 -21.81 -10.53
CA GLU A 317 8.10 -22.99 -11.38
C GLU A 317 6.67 -23.54 -11.33
N LYS A 318 6.12 -23.67 -10.14
CA LYS A 318 4.73 -24.08 -9.94
C LYS A 318 3.75 -23.11 -10.59
N ALA A 319 3.93 -21.80 -10.43
CA ALA A 319 3.07 -20.78 -11.01
C ALA A 319 3.11 -20.78 -12.55
N ARG A 320 4.30 -20.98 -13.16
CA ARG A 320 4.47 -21.06 -14.63
C ARG A 320 3.70 -22.20 -15.27
N GLN A 321 3.40 -23.29 -14.56
CA GLN A 321 2.58 -24.38 -15.07
C GLN A 321 1.15 -23.91 -15.40
N ARG A 322 0.67 -22.84 -14.77
CA ARG A 322 -0.62 -22.19 -15.04
C ARG A 322 -0.44 -20.69 -15.24
N PHE A 323 0.35 -20.31 -16.22
CA PHE A 323 0.90 -18.98 -16.41
C PHE A 323 -0.14 -17.85 -16.43
N LEU A 324 -1.25 -18.00 -17.17
CA LEU A 324 -2.18 -16.87 -17.40
C LEU A 324 -3.06 -16.57 -16.19
N PHE A 325 -3.68 -17.57 -15.57
CA PHE A 325 -4.70 -17.40 -14.54
C PHE A 325 -4.38 -18.08 -13.21
N GLY A 326 -3.21 -18.75 -13.11
CA GLY A 326 -2.74 -19.36 -11.87
C GLY A 326 -3.53 -20.57 -11.40
N TRP A 327 -3.26 -20.99 -10.17
CA TRP A 327 -3.78 -22.20 -9.54
C TRP A 327 -5.04 -21.99 -8.69
N GLY A 328 -5.49 -20.73 -8.49
CA GLY A 328 -6.54 -20.41 -7.52
C GLY A 328 -6.05 -20.46 -6.08
N ASP A 329 -6.99 -20.31 -5.12
CA ASP A 329 -6.68 -20.12 -3.68
C ASP A 329 -6.75 -21.46 -2.93
N ALA A 330 -7.03 -22.53 -3.25
CA ALA A 330 -7.20 -23.74 -2.43
C ALA A 330 -5.89 -24.50 -2.11
N GLY A 331 -4.76 -23.80 -2.01
CA GLY A 331 -3.45 -24.43 -1.79
C GLY A 331 -2.82 -24.98 -3.07
N GLY A 332 -3.49 -24.88 -4.22
CA GLY A 332 -2.97 -25.34 -5.50
C GLY A 332 -1.71 -24.60 -5.97
N ASN A 333 -1.50 -23.38 -5.50
CA ASN A 333 -0.29 -22.57 -5.73
C ASN A 333 0.90 -22.95 -4.82
N ARG A 334 0.72 -23.90 -3.89
CA ARG A 334 1.76 -24.39 -2.97
C ARG A 334 2.48 -25.59 -3.55
N VAL A 335 3.67 -25.86 -3.03
CA VAL A 335 4.48 -27.02 -3.41
C VAL A 335 4.56 -27.96 -2.21
N TYR A 336 4.21 -29.22 -2.44
CA TYR A 336 4.18 -30.26 -1.42
C TYR A 336 5.22 -31.33 -1.75
N ASP A 337 5.81 -31.90 -0.71
CA ASP A 337 6.68 -33.09 -0.84
C ASP A 337 5.87 -34.36 -1.10
N ASP A 338 6.55 -35.48 -1.28
CA ASP A 338 5.94 -36.80 -1.55
C ASP A 338 5.06 -37.30 -0.39
N TYR A 339 5.16 -36.68 0.78
CA TYR A 339 4.37 -37.00 1.98
C TYR A 339 3.20 -36.03 2.17
N GLY A 340 2.98 -35.11 1.24
CA GLY A 340 1.90 -34.11 1.31
C GLY A 340 2.16 -32.96 2.28
N LYS A 341 3.39 -32.74 2.72
CA LYS A 341 3.78 -31.61 3.56
C LYS A 341 4.12 -30.41 2.68
N ASP A 342 3.55 -29.24 3.01
CA ASP A 342 3.89 -27.98 2.35
C ASP A 342 5.36 -27.61 2.63
N ILE A 343 6.17 -27.56 1.58
CA ILE A 343 7.60 -27.20 1.65
C ILE A 343 7.86 -25.76 1.16
N SER A 344 6.81 -25.05 0.76
CA SER A 344 6.90 -23.72 0.19
C SER A 344 6.51 -22.63 1.18
N ILE A 345 7.23 -21.51 1.15
CA ILE A 345 6.92 -20.33 1.96
C ILE A 345 6.70 -19.13 1.03
N THR A 346 5.51 -18.54 1.10
CA THR A 346 5.14 -17.37 0.28
C THR A 346 5.50 -16.09 1.01
N ASP A 347 6.72 -15.60 0.82
CA ASP A 347 7.22 -14.40 1.51
C ASP A 347 6.93 -13.09 0.78
N SER A 348 6.66 -13.13 -0.54
CA SER A 348 6.45 -11.93 -1.35
C SER A 348 5.06 -11.88 -1.98
N LEU A 349 4.52 -10.66 -2.12
CA LEU A 349 3.18 -10.46 -2.68
C LEU A 349 3.10 -10.83 -4.16
N TRP A 350 4.19 -10.61 -4.91
CA TRP A 350 4.20 -10.91 -6.33
C TRP A 350 4.05 -12.41 -6.60
N ILE A 351 4.72 -13.27 -5.83
CA ILE A 351 4.63 -14.72 -6.04
C ILE A 351 3.26 -15.28 -5.62
N ILE A 352 2.64 -14.69 -4.60
CA ILE A 352 1.25 -15.00 -4.23
C ILE A 352 0.30 -14.63 -5.37
N ALA A 353 0.41 -13.39 -5.88
CA ALA A 353 -0.46 -12.93 -6.96
C ALA A 353 -0.27 -13.74 -8.24
N PHE A 354 0.99 -14.09 -8.58
CA PHE A 354 1.32 -14.91 -9.73
C PHE A 354 0.85 -16.36 -9.57
N GLY A 355 1.09 -16.98 -8.41
CA GLY A 355 0.67 -18.37 -8.14
C GLY A 355 -0.85 -18.52 -8.12
N VAL A 356 -1.57 -17.59 -7.48
CA VAL A 356 -3.03 -17.67 -7.32
C VAL A 356 -3.78 -17.21 -8.59
N ASN A 357 -3.40 -16.07 -9.17
CA ASN A 357 -4.15 -15.42 -10.26
C ASN A 357 -3.36 -15.31 -11.57
N GLY A 358 -2.19 -15.94 -11.68
CA GLY A 358 -1.35 -15.94 -12.87
C GLY A 358 -0.78 -14.56 -13.24
N ALA A 359 -0.23 -14.49 -14.45
CA ALA A 359 0.35 -13.26 -15.01
C ALA A 359 -0.69 -12.13 -15.14
N VAL A 360 -1.95 -12.46 -15.42
CA VAL A 360 -3.04 -11.48 -15.52
C VAL A 360 -3.27 -10.84 -14.15
N GLY A 361 -3.36 -11.63 -13.07
CA GLY A 361 -3.52 -11.12 -11.72
C GLY A 361 -2.32 -10.31 -11.25
N LEU A 362 -1.09 -10.82 -11.48
CA LEU A 362 0.16 -10.13 -11.16
C LEU A 362 0.24 -8.76 -11.83
N ALA A 363 0.07 -8.73 -13.16
CA ALA A 363 0.13 -7.49 -13.93
C ALA A 363 -0.97 -6.50 -13.51
N SER A 364 -2.18 -6.99 -13.26
CA SER A 364 -3.31 -6.15 -12.84
C SER A 364 -3.10 -5.55 -11.46
N LEU A 365 -2.59 -6.31 -10.47
CA LEU A 365 -2.30 -5.81 -9.14
C LEU A 365 -1.27 -4.68 -9.18
N PHE A 366 -0.10 -4.95 -9.75
CA PHE A 366 0.97 -3.96 -9.77
C PHE A 366 0.64 -2.76 -10.66
N SER A 367 -0.09 -2.96 -11.76
CA SER A 367 -0.62 -1.84 -12.56
C SER A 367 -1.61 -0.99 -11.77
N SER A 368 -2.47 -1.58 -10.94
CA SER A 368 -3.42 -0.82 -10.11
C SER A 368 -2.73 0.07 -9.07
N LEU A 369 -1.53 -0.31 -8.62
CA LEU A 369 -0.73 0.47 -7.67
C LEU A 369 0.14 1.52 -8.38
N LEU A 370 0.76 1.17 -9.51
CA LEU A 370 1.80 2.00 -10.15
C LEU A 370 1.28 2.92 -11.25
N LEU A 371 0.27 2.50 -12.03
CA LEU A 371 -0.28 3.29 -13.13
C LEU A 371 -0.83 4.65 -12.69
N PRO A 372 -1.55 4.77 -11.55
CA PRO A 372 -1.95 6.06 -11.00
C PRO A 372 -0.77 6.99 -10.72
N VAL A 373 0.34 6.45 -10.21
CA VAL A 373 1.54 7.21 -9.87
C VAL A 373 2.26 7.68 -11.13
N VAL A 374 2.42 6.80 -12.13
CA VAL A 374 3.01 7.15 -13.43
C VAL A 374 2.21 8.27 -14.09
N THR A 375 0.89 8.12 -14.15
CA THR A 375 0.01 9.11 -14.77
C THR A 375 0.04 10.44 -14.01
N PHE A 376 0.06 10.39 -12.68
CA PHE A 376 0.22 11.57 -11.83
C PHE A 376 1.53 12.30 -12.12
N ALA A 377 2.66 11.56 -12.13
CA ALA A 377 3.99 12.13 -12.22
C ALA A 377 4.36 12.66 -13.61
N LEU A 378 3.89 12.00 -14.68
CA LEU A 378 4.26 12.36 -16.03
C LEU A 378 3.25 13.29 -16.72
N PHE A 379 1.95 13.10 -16.46
CA PHE A 379 0.91 13.76 -17.25
C PHE A 379 0.10 14.80 -16.47
N THR A 380 -0.12 14.60 -15.15
CA THR A 380 -1.03 15.47 -14.40
C THR A 380 -0.28 16.49 -13.55
N TYR A 381 0.67 16.05 -12.74
CA TYR A 381 1.47 16.88 -11.84
C TYR A 381 2.95 16.53 -11.96
N PRO A 382 3.65 17.07 -12.97
CA PRO A 382 5.08 16.76 -13.20
C PRO A 382 5.94 17.20 -12.00
N ALA A 383 7.12 16.57 -11.85
CA ALA A 383 8.01 16.70 -10.69
C ALA A 383 8.29 18.13 -10.25
N ARG A 384 8.38 19.08 -11.21
CA ARG A 384 8.53 20.51 -10.94
C ARG A 384 7.43 21.12 -10.05
N THR A 385 6.25 20.44 -9.94
CA THR A 385 5.12 20.90 -9.12
C THR A 385 5.11 20.29 -7.72
N TRP A 386 5.93 19.26 -7.43
CA TRP A 386 5.87 18.52 -6.19
C TRP A 386 6.32 19.30 -4.95
N SER A 387 7.06 20.39 -5.16
CA SER A 387 7.41 21.33 -4.07
C SER A 387 6.28 22.32 -3.76
N ASN A 388 5.22 22.38 -4.58
CA ASN A 388 4.06 23.22 -4.28
C ASN A 388 3.29 22.63 -3.09
N PRO A 389 2.99 23.39 -2.03
CA PRO A 389 2.29 22.91 -0.84
C PRO A 389 0.95 22.21 -1.09
N LYS A 390 0.26 22.53 -2.20
CA LYS A 390 -1.01 21.88 -2.58
C LYS A 390 -0.78 20.49 -3.19
N VAL A 391 0.29 20.30 -3.96
CA VAL A 391 0.60 19.06 -4.68
C VAL A 391 1.48 18.12 -3.85
N ALA A 392 2.33 18.69 -2.99
CA ALA A 392 3.31 17.98 -2.20
C ALA A 392 2.77 16.76 -1.42
N PRO A 393 1.59 16.83 -0.75
CA PRO A 393 1.05 15.66 -0.05
C PRO A 393 0.75 14.49 -0.99
N ALA A 394 0.17 14.77 -2.16
CA ALA A 394 -0.13 13.75 -3.16
C ALA A 394 1.15 13.14 -3.74
N ALA A 395 2.17 13.94 -4.01
CA ALA A 395 3.47 13.49 -4.49
C ALA A 395 4.16 12.56 -3.48
N ALA A 396 4.17 12.93 -2.19
CA ALA A 396 4.75 12.09 -1.14
C ALA A 396 4.04 10.73 -1.02
N MET A 397 2.71 10.72 -1.13
CA MET A 397 1.93 9.48 -1.12
C MET A 397 2.15 8.65 -2.38
N GLY A 398 2.30 9.27 -3.56
CA GLY A 398 2.68 8.56 -4.78
C GLY A 398 4.04 7.88 -4.66
N VAL A 399 5.03 8.57 -4.08
CA VAL A 399 6.33 7.97 -3.79
C VAL A 399 6.19 6.84 -2.78
N ALA A 400 5.47 7.03 -1.67
CA ALA A 400 5.25 5.99 -0.66
C ALA A 400 4.54 4.75 -1.24
N LEU A 401 3.57 4.93 -2.15
CA LEU A 401 2.89 3.85 -2.85
C LEU A 401 3.85 3.07 -3.78
N THR A 402 4.76 3.76 -4.46
CA THR A 402 5.79 3.11 -5.28
C THR A 402 6.76 2.30 -4.41
N LEU A 403 7.18 2.86 -3.26
CA LEU A 403 8.04 2.15 -2.31
C LEU A 403 7.36 0.93 -1.70
N TYR A 404 6.05 1.01 -1.43
CA TYR A 404 5.27 -0.15 -1.02
C TYR A 404 5.22 -1.23 -2.10
N ALA A 405 4.98 -0.86 -3.36
CA ALA A 405 5.02 -1.81 -4.47
C ALA A 405 6.41 -2.47 -4.62
N PHE A 406 7.49 -1.71 -4.37
CA PHE A 406 8.85 -2.24 -4.32
C PHE A 406 9.03 -3.21 -3.13
N ASP A 407 8.54 -2.86 -1.93
CA ASP A 407 8.59 -3.75 -0.74
C ASP A 407 7.86 -5.07 -0.99
N CYS A 408 6.77 -5.05 -1.76
CA CYS A 408 5.98 -6.21 -2.14
C CYS A 408 6.72 -7.22 -3.05
N LEU A 409 7.89 -6.86 -3.59
CA LEU A 409 8.77 -7.81 -4.27
C LEU A 409 9.43 -8.79 -3.31
N LEU A 410 9.62 -8.41 -2.05
CA LEU A 410 10.29 -9.21 -1.03
C LEU A 410 9.39 -9.55 0.16
N ASN A 411 8.23 -8.91 0.30
CA ASN A 411 7.34 -9.05 1.45
C ASN A 411 5.87 -9.17 1.02
N ALA A 412 5.10 -10.02 1.72
CA ALA A 412 3.67 -10.22 1.45
C ALA A 412 2.78 -9.44 2.44
N MET A 413 3.11 -8.17 2.68
CA MET A 413 2.48 -7.37 3.73
C MET A 413 1.29 -6.55 3.18
N THR A 414 0.14 -7.21 3.00
CA THR A 414 -1.08 -6.53 2.53
C THR A 414 -1.50 -5.41 3.47
N ASN A 415 -1.62 -4.19 2.92
CA ASN A 415 -2.01 -3.00 3.67
C ASN A 415 -3.06 -2.19 2.88
N PRO A 416 -4.31 -2.10 3.36
CA PRO A 416 -5.41 -1.45 2.66
C PRO A 416 -5.20 0.06 2.47
N ILE A 417 -4.35 0.69 3.28
CA ILE A 417 -4.04 2.12 3.17
C ILE A 417 -3.41 2.43 1.81
N PHE A 418 -2.56 1.54 1.27
CA PHE A 418 -1.93 1.78 -0.04
C PHE A 418 -2.92 1.61 -1.20
N ALA A 419 -3.84 0.66 -1.13
CA ALA A 419 -4.94 0.57 -2.10
C ALA A 419 -5.86 1.81 -2.02
N PHE A 420 -6.13 2.31 -0.82
CA PHE A 420 -6.87 3.55 -0.59
C PHE A 420 -6.15 4.78 -1.17
N ILE A 421 -4.83 4.88 -1.03
CA ILE A 421 -3.98 5.91 -1.67
C ILE A 421 -4.06 5.79 -3.19
N ALA A 422 -3.92 4.58 -3.75
CA ALA A 422 -3.98 4.33 -5.19
C ALA A 422 -5.31 4.83 -5.78
N GLY A 423 -6.44 4.50 -5.13
CA GLY A 423 -7.75 5.00 -5.51
C GLY A 423 -7.85 6.52 -5.46
N GLY A 424 -7.32 7.16 -4.43
CA GLY A 424 -7.29 8.61 -4.29
C GLY A 424 -6.49 9.30 -5.41
N ILE A 425 -5.28 8.80 -5.70
CA ILE A 425 -4.45 9.32 -6.79
C ILE A 425 -5.15 9.12 -8.13
N SER A 426 -5.75 7.96 -8.38
CA SER A 426 -6.55 7.67 -9.58
C SER A 426 -7.66 8.69 -9.78
N SER A 427 -8.35 9.07 -8.71
CA SER A 427 -9.42 10.10 -8.77
C SER A 427 -8.90 11.46 -9.19
N VAL A 428 -7.77 11.88 -8.62
CA VAL A 428 -7.14 13.17 -8.93
C VAL A 428 -6.65 13.21 -10.38
N VAL A 429 -6.09 12.10 -10.87
CA VAL A 429 -5.63 11.96 -12.26
C VAL A 429 -6.78 12.03 -13.25
N LEU A 430 -7.89 11.36 -13.01
CA LEU A 430 -9.06 11.38 -13.90
C LEU A 430 -9.76 12.73 -13.95
N LYS A 431 -9.69 13.51 -12.87
CA LYS A 431 -10.24 14.87 -12.77
C LYS A 431 -9.23 15.96 -13.20
N ALA A 432 -8.16 15.58 -13.92
CA ALA A 432 -7.09 16.52 -14.32
C ALA A 432 -7.62 17.89 -14.77
N PRO A 433 -6.99 18.99 -14.34
CA PRO A 433 -7.59 20.30 -14.37
C PRO A 433 -7.93 20.75 -15.78
N GLU A 434 -9.17 21.21 -15.98
CA GLU A 434 -9.63 21.88 -17.19
C GLU A 434 -8.75 23.09 -17.57
N SER A 435 -8.07 23.68 -16.58
CA SER A 435 -7.10 24.77 -16.79
C SER A 435 -5.90 24.41 -17.68
N LEU A 436 -5.51 23.12 -17.75
CA LEU A 436 -4.47 22.67 -18.68
C LEU A 436 -5.02 22.40 -20.08
N LYS A 437 -6.30 22.07 -20.22
CA LYS A 437 -6.99 21.94 -21.50
C LYS A 437 -7.27 23.32 -22.11
N ALA A 438 -7.69 24.31 -21.33
CA ALA A 438 -7.96 25.67 -21.79
C ALA A 438 -6.72 26.38 -22.30
N LYS A 439 -5.55 26.20 -21.71
CA LYS A 439 -4.29 26.78 -22.22
C LYS A 439 -3.85 26.21 -23.58
N LYS A 440 -4.14 24.94 -23.89
CA LYS A 440 -3.85 24.39 -25.24
C LYS A 440 -4.79 24.93 -26.30
N THR A 441 -6.07 25.13 -25.97
CA THR A 441 -7.06 25.65 -26.93
C THR A 441 -6.82 27.13 -27.24
N ASN A 442 -6.50 27.96 -26.23
CA ASN A 442 -6.22 29.37 -26.42
C ASN A 442 -4.89 29.64 -27.19
N SER A 443 -3.86 28.79 -27.02
CA SER A 443 -2.62 28.93 -27.77
C SER A 443 -2.77 28.62 -29.27
N THR A 444 -3.73 27.77 -29.63
CA THR A 444 -4.01 27.40 -31.03
C THR A 444 -4.89 28.46 -31.72
N THR A 445 -5.80 29.10 -30.97
CA THR A 445 -6.67 30.16 -31.50
C THR A 445 -5.89 31.44 -31.68
N THR A 446 -4.98 31.81 -30.79
CA THR A 446 -4.14 33.02 -30.91
C THR A 446 -3.12 32.90 -32.06
N LYS A 447 -2.61 31.69 -32.34
CA LYS A 447 -1.76 31.50 -33.53
C LYS A 447 -2.52 31.59 -34.85
N ARG A 448 -3.80 31.22 -34.90
CA ARG A 448 -4.63 31.36 -36.13
C ARG A 448 -5.03 32.81 -36.41
N SER A 449 -5.31 33.62 -35.38
CA SER A 449 -5.66 35.04 -35.58
C SER A 449 -4.48 35.90 -36.01
N LEU A 450 -3.25 35.57 -35.58
CA LEU A 450 -2.03 36.31 -36.02
C LEU A 450 -1.57 35.97 -37.45
N VAL A 451 -2.00 34.84 -38.02
CA VAL A 451 -1.70 34.49 -39.42
C VAL A 451 -2.68 35.17 -40.38
N HIS A 452 -3.93 35.40 -39.97
CA HIS A 452 -4.90 36.15 -40.81
C HIS A 452 -4.69 37.68 -40.82
N GLN A 453 -4.02 38.26 -39.82
CA GLN A 453 -3.69 39.68 -39.76
C GLN A 453 -2.39 40.07 -40.53
N LYS A 454 -1.62 39.10 -41.02
CA LYS A 454 -0.43 39.34 -41.85
C LYS A 454 -0.68 39.13 -43.35
N LEU A 455 -1.91 38.82 -43.76
CA LEU A 455 -2.30 38.59 -45.16
C LEU A 455 -3.42 39.56 -45.64
N SER A 456 -3.77 40.55 -44.86
CA SER A 456 -4.51 41.76 -45.22
C SER A 456 -3.58 42.98 -45.07
#